data_23dc19d39a9f8398dd2f353c3b85eec9
#
_entry.id   23dc19d39a9f8398dd2f353c3b85eec9
#
_cell.length_a   1.000
_cell.length_b   1.000
_cell.length_c   1.000
_cell.angle_alpha   90.00
_cell.angle_beta   90.00
_cell.angle_gamma   90.00
#
_symmetry.space_group_name_H-M   'P 1'
#
loop_
_entity.id
_entity.type
_entity.pdbx_description
1 polymer ?
#
loop_
_entity_poly.entity_id
_entity_poly.type
_entity_poly.pdbx_seq_one_letter_code
_entity_poly.pdbx_strand_id
1 'polypeptide(L)'
;MANDRHNKNGQQNGNVEKKIIIAERDNIAAVMENGKVSDFFISRGDVILGDVYLATVDNILPSIDAAFVNVGVDKMGFLHAQDVMGKGALKDKLSPKQKLIVQVVKEPTGHKGPRVTTEISLPGRFLVLMPNEPGISISKKIENSKERARLKSVVSLIKPVGVGVIIRTEAEGQSEADIQEDLEILLE
;
A
#
# COMPACT_ATOMS: atom_id res chain seq x y z
N MET A 1 31.11 8.06 61.63
CA MET A 1 30.54 7.01 60.79
C MET A 1 29.67 7.64 59.73
N ALA A 2 30.24 7.90 58.60
CA ALA A 2 29.56 8.52 57.45
C ALA A 2 29.32 7.44 56.38
N ASN A 3 28.11 7.30 55.92
CA ASN A 3 27.73 6.28 54.97
C ASN A 3 27.48 7.00 53.62
N ASP A 4 28.48 6.97 52.76
CA ASP A 4 28.44 7.49 51.42
C ASP A 4 27.81 6.44 50.50
N ARG A 5 26.57 6.65 50.02
CA ARG A 5 25.96 5.88 48.95
C ARG A 5 26.03 6.67 47.68
N HIS A 6 27.06 6.41 46.87
CA HIS A 6 27.15 6.84 45.50
C HIS A 6 26.07 6.16 44.64
N ASN A 7 25.10 6.94 44.24
CA ASN A 7 24.15 6.55 43.17
C ASN A 7 24.74 6.92 41.83
N LYS A 8 25.29 5.94 41.09
CA LYS A 8 25.74 6.10 39.70
C LYS A 8 24.69 5.49 38.77
N ASN A 9 23.64 6.22 38.44
CA ASN A 9 22.85 5.98 37.25
C ASN A 9 23.23 6.99 36.15
N GLY A 10 24.33 6.70 35.48
CA GLY A 10 24.69 7.35 34.23
C GLY A 10 23.91 6.73 33.09
N GLN A 11 22.76 7.27 32.73
CA GLN A 11 22.18 7.05 31.41
C GLN A 11 23.12 7.69 30.38
N GLN A 12 23.89 6.86 29.68
CA GLN A 12 24.60 7.26 28.48
C GLN A 12 23.53 7.46 27.38
N ASN A 13 23.09 8.68 27.20
CA ASN A 13 22.44 9.12 25.95
C ASN A 13 23.52 9.07 24.88
N GLY A 14 23.69 7.92 24.23
CA GLY A 14 24.52 7.81 23.05
C GLY A 14 23.95 8.72 21.94
N ASN A 15 24.69 9.76 21.60
CA ASN A 15 24.34 10.63 20.49
C ASN A 15 24.32 9.78 19.22
N VAL A 16 23.13 9.50 18.67
CA VAL A 16 22.97 8.77 17.40
C VAL A 16 23.35 9.73 16.27
N GLU A 17 24.47 9.47 15.60
CA GLU A 17 24.87 10.25 14.43
C GLU A 17 23.97 9.87 13.25
N LYS A 18 23.14 10.82 12.77
CA LYS A 18 22.28 10.66 11.60
C LYS A 18 22.82 11.47 10.43
N LYS A 19 22.92 10.83 9.26
CA LYS A 19 23.30 11.46 7.98
C LYS A 19 22.30 11.11 6.90
N ILE A 20 21.99 12.09 6.06
CA ILE A 20 21.21 11.85 4.82
C ILE A 20 22.21 11.96 3.66
N ILE A 21 22.24 10.92 2.83
CA ILE A 21 23.03 10.88 1.60
C ILE A 21 22.07 10.90 0.43
N ILE A 22 22.24 11.83 -0.49
CA ILE A 22 21.43 11.98 -1.70
C ILE A 22 22.32 11.77 -2.91
N ALA A 23 21.98 10.77 -3.74
CA ALA A 23 22.60 10.50 -5.03
C ALA A 23 21.62 10.92 -6.14
N GLU A 24 21.64 12.20 -6.52
CA GLU A 24 20.70 12.78 -7.49
C GLU A 24 20.70 12.05 -8.84
N ARG A 25 21.88 11.65 -9.33
CA ARG A 25 22.01 10.97 -10.62
C ARG A 25 21.31 9.61 -10.65
N ASP A 26 21.22 8.95 -9.49
CA ASP A 26 20.65 7.63 -9.35
C ASP A 26 19.21 7.68 -8.77
N ASN A 27 18.72 8.91 -8.47
CA ASN A 27 17.43 9.15 -7.82
C ASN A 27 17.29 8.38 -6.49
N ILE A 28 18.36 8.34 -5.70
CA ILE A 28 18.44 7.58 -4.45
C ILE A 28 18.70 8.52 -3.29
N ALA A 29 18.03 8.31 -2.17
CA ALA A 29 18.39 8.88 -0.88
C ALA A 29 18.47 7.78 0.18
N ALA A 30 19.44 7.89 1.10
CA ALA A 30 19.61 6.98 2.22
C ALA A 30 19.72 7.75 3.53
N VAL A 31 19.05 7.28 4.58
CA VAL A 31 19.31 7.73 5.96
C VAL A 31 20.29 6.77 6.60
N MET A 32 21.36 7.31 7.13
CA MET A 32 22.36 6.54 7.86
C MET A 32 22.31 6.86 9.34
N GLU A 33 22.37 5.85 10.18
CA GLU A 33 22.51 5.95 11.63
C GLU A 33 23.76 5.19 12.08
N ASN A 34 24.69 5.89 12.72
CA ASN A 34 25.96 5.33 13.20
C ASN A 34 26.71 4.52 12.12
N GLY A 35 26.76 5.06 10.88
CA GLY A 35 27.46 4.44 9.76
C GLY A 35 26.75 3.29 9.07
N LYS A 36 25.50 2.94 9.46
CA LYS A 36 24.65 1.93 8.81
C LYS A 36 23.46 2.61 8.16
N VAL A 37 22.99 2.05 7.03
CA VAL A 37 21.76 2.50 6.38
C VAL A 37 20.57 2.04 7.22
N SER A 38 19.75 3.01 7.69
CA SER A 38 18.49 2.75 8.39
C SER A 38 17.30 2.77 7.44
N ASP A 39 17.31 3.72 6.47
CA ASP A 39 16.24 3.88 5.49
C ASP A 39 16.82 4.14 4.11
N PHE A 40 16.09 3.70 3.09
CA PHE A 40 16.52 3.82 1.70
C PHE A 40 15.34 4.21 0.80
N PHE A 41 15.49 5.30 0.05
CA PHE A 41 14.48 5.85 -0.82
C PHE A 41 14.96 5.85 -2.26
N ILE A 42 14.12 5.36 -3.18
CA ILE A 42 14.39 5.41 -4.62
C ILE A 42 13.24 6.17 -5.28
N SER A 43 13.55 7.28 -5.96
CA SER A 43 12.58 7.95 -6.82
C SER A 43 12.57 7.25 -8.19
N ARG A 44 11.46 6.59 -8.52
CA ARG A 44 11.31 5.82 -9.77
C ARG A 44 10.55 6.56 -10.86
N GLY A 45 10.31 7.86 -10.70
CA GLY A 45 9.56 8.69 -11.64
C GLY A 45 8.23 9.20 -11.07
N ASP A 46 7.44 9.85 -11.91
CA ASP A 46 6.23 10.60 -11.51
C ASP A 46 4.99 9.71 -11.28
N VAL A 47 5.05 8.44 -11.71
CA VAL A 47 3.95 7.47 -11.58
C VAL A 47 4.51 6.12 -11.17
N ILE A 48 4.23 5.69 -9.96
CA ILE A 48 4.80 4.49 -9.35
C ILE A 48 3.71 3.43 -9.18
N LEU A 49 4.09 2.16 -9.25
CA LEU A 49 3.20 1.05 -8.92
C LEU A 49 2.61 1.22 -7.53
N GLY A 50 1.28 1.14 -7.42
CA GLY A 50 0.54 1.31 -6.17
C GLY A 50 0.06 2.73 -5.89
N ASP A 51 0.55 3.75 -6.62
CA ASP A 51 0.06 5.13 -6.48
C ASP A 51 -1.44 5.23 -6.73
N VAL A 52 -2.11 6.05 -5.93
CA VAL A 52 -3.56 6.30 -6.01
C VAL A 52 -3.81 7.73 -6.49
N TYR A 53 -4.66 7.86 -7.52
CA TYR A 53 -5.00 9.15 -8.14
C TYR A 53 -6.50 9.39 -8.16
N LEU A 54 -6.89 10.65 -8.03
CA LEU A 54 -8.22 11.11 -8.43
C LEU A 54 -8.19 11.41 -9.93
N ALA A 55 -8.61 10.44 -10.72
CA ALA A 55 -8.61 10.53 -12.19
C ALA A 55 -9.91 11.10 -12.74
N THR A 56 -9.84 11.60 -13.97
CA THR A 56 -11.01 12.02 -14.75
C THR A 56 -11.11 11.18 -16.02
N VAL A 57 -12.25 10.57 -16.30
CA VAL A 57 -12.49 9.83 -17.54
C VAL A 57 -12.43 10.81 -18.72
N ASP A 58 -11.48 10.58 -19.63
CA ASP A 58 -11.32 11.38 -20.84
C ASP A 58 -12.10 10.77 -22.00
N ASN A 59 -11.82 9.53 -22.35
CA ASN A 59 -12.44 8.84 -23.47
C ASN A 59 -12.73 7.36 -23.15
N ILE A 60 -13.88 6.88 -23.59
CA ILE A 60 -14.29 5.47 -23.47
C ILE A 60 -14.21 4.82 -24.84
N LEU A 61 -13.51 3.70 -24.94
CA LEU A 61 -13.26 2.96 -26.18
C LEU A 61 -13.93 1.57 -26.11
N PRO A 62 -15.21 1.45 -26.46
CA PRO A 62 -15.94 0.18 -26.38
C PRO A 62 -15.34 -0.94 -27.22
N SER A 63 -14.67 -0.60 -28.33
CA SER A 63 -14.06 -1.58 -29.24
C SER A 63 -12.91 -2.40 -28.63
N ILE A 64 -12.29 -1.89 -27.57
CA ILE A 64 -11.20 -2.56 -26.83
C ILE A 64 -11.53 -2.71 -25.36
N ASP A 65 -12.79 -2.53 -24.96
CA ASP A 65 -13.26 -2.61 -23.57
C ASP A 65 -12.39 -1.83 -22.58
N ALA A 66 -12.04 -0.58 -22.94
CA ALA A 66 -11.15 0.25 -22.12
C ALA A 66 -11.57 1.71 -22.09
N ALA A 67 -11.06 2.47 -21.13
CA ALA A 67 -11.12 3.91 -21.06
C ALA A 67 -9.72 4.50 -20.85
N PHE A 68 -9.53 5.71 -21.38
CA PHE A 68 -8.41 6.56 -21.00
C PHE A 68 -8.87 7.51 -19.89
N VAL A 69 -8.04 7.61 -18.85
CA VAL A 69 -8.29 8.48 -17.70
C VAL A 69 -7.11 9.43 -17.48
N ASN A 70 -7.42 10.68 -17.23
CA ASN A 70 -6.41 11.67 -16.87
C ASN A 70 -6.10 11.55 -15.38
N VAL A 71 -4.88 11.16 -15.06
CA VAL A 71 -4.35 11.03 -13.67
C VAL A 71 -3.52 12.23 -13.24
N GLY A 72 -3.49 13.31 -14.05
CA GLY A 72 -2.77 14.55 -13.70
C GLY A 72 -1.30 14.58 -14.11
N VAL A 73 -0.83 13.61 -14.89
CA VAL A 73 0.51 13.55 -15.46
C VAL A 73 0.44 13.56 -17.00
N ASP A 74 1.59 13.67 -17.67
CA ASP A 74 1.65 13.80 -19.15
C ASP A 74 0.99 12.65 -19.93
N LYS A 75 0.99 11.44 -19.35
CA LYS A 75 0.45 10.25 -20.00
C LYS A 75 -0.87 9.83 -19.40
N MET A 76 -1.85 9.57 -20.28
CA MET A 76 -3.16 9.09 -19.88
C MET A 76 -3.06 7.67 -19.26
N GLY A 77 -3.77 7.45 -18.16
CA GLY A 77 -3.94 6.12 -17.59
C GLY A 77 -4.85 5.25 -18.47
N PHE A 78 -4.49 3.98 -18.61
CA PHE A 78 -5.28 2.98 -19.31
C PHE A 78 -6.07 2.15 -18.27
N LEU A 79 -7.41 2.22 -18.37
CA LEU A 79 -8.36 1.53 -17.50
C LEU A 79 -9.15 0.52 -18.29
N HIS A 80 -8.84 -0.77 -18.15
CA HIS A 80 -9.57 -1.84 -18.83
C HIS A 80 -10.88 -2.17 -18.11
N ALA A 81 -11.89 -2.66 -18.81
CA ALA A 81 -13.20 -3.01 -18.23
C ALA A 81 -13.14 -4.02 -17.07
N GLN A 82 -12.16 -4.91 -17.12
CA GLN A 82 -11.89 -5.88 -16.04
C GLN A 82 -11.35 -5.24 -14.76
N ASP A 83 -10.71 -4.08 -14.87
CA ASP A 83 -10.14 -3.32 -13.77
C ASP A 83 -11.13 -2.29 -13.20
N VAL A 84 -12.38 -2.27 -13.70
CA VAL A 84 -13.47 -1.40 -13.21
C VAL A 84 -14.45 -2.22 -12.39
N MET A 85 -14.60 -1.85 -11.13
CA MET A 85 -15.54 -2.52 -10.22
C MET A 85 -16.97 -2.53 -10.74
N GLY A 86 -17.73 -3.54 -10.31
CA GLY A 86 -19.14 -3.70 -10.65
C GLY A 86 -19.37 -4.55 -11.91
N LYS A 87 -20.61 -4.98 -12.08
CA LYS A 87 -21.06 -5.81 -13.22
C LYS A 87 -21.56 -4.92 -14.36
N GLY A 88 -21.49 -5.41 -15.59
CA GLY A 88 -22.00 -4.72 -16.77
C GLY A 88 -20.92 -4.21 -17.73
N ALA A 89 -21.34 -3.66 -18.85
CA ALA A 89 -20.42 -3.09 -19.85
C ALA A 89 -19.77 -1.80 -19.34
N LEU A 90 -18.59 -1.48 -19.86
CA LEU A 90 -17.82 -0.31 -19.42
C LEU A 90 -18.61 1.00 -19.56
N LYS A 91 -19.38 1.14 -20.65
CA LYS A 91 -20.25 2.30 -20.94
C LYS A 91 -21.37 2.50 -19.90
N ASP A 92 -21.74 1.44 -19.19
CA ASP A 92 -22.78 1.49 -18.14
C ASP A 92 -22.17 1.84 -16.78
N LYS A 93 -20.86 1.67 -16.64
CA LYS A 93 -20.09 1.93 -15.41
C LYS A 93 -19.41 3.30 -15.40
N LEU A 94 -19.04 3.83 -16.55
CA LEU A 94 -18.28 5.06 -16.69
C LEU A 94 -18.97 6.05 -17.62
N SER A 95 -18.83 7.33 -17.28
CA SER A 95 -19.26 8.44 -18.12
C SER A 95 -18.10 9.38 -18.44
N PRO A 96 -18.03 10.00 -19.62
CA PRO A 96 -17.04 11.03 -19.90
C PRO A 96 -17.07 12.15 -18.86
N LYS A 97 -15.88 12.64 -18.45
CA LYS A 97 -15.69 13.66 -17.41
C LYS A 97 -16.02 13.20 -15.97
N GLN A 98 -16.41 11.96 -15.77
CA GLN A 98 -16.56 11.38 -14.45
C GLN A 98 -15.22 11.37 -13.71
N LYS A 99 -15.25 11.75 -12.42
CA LYS A 99 -14.11 11.59 -11.51
C LYS A 99 -14.20 10.24 -10.81
N LEU A 100 -13.07 9.55 -10.67
CA LEU A 100 -12.96 8.26 -9.99
C LEU A 100 -11.58 8.11 -9.36
N ILE A 101 -11.52 7.35 -8.28
CA ILE A 101 -10.24 6.98 -7.67
C ILE A 101 -9.70 5.77 -8.42
N VAL A 102 -8.43 5.83 -8.81
CA VAL A 102 -7.72 4.73 -9.48
C VAL A 102 -6.38 4.49 -8.86
N GLN A 103 -5.92 3.25 -8.90
CA GLN A 103 -4.59 2.83 -8.46
C GLN A 103 -3.78 2.31 -9.63
N VAL A 104 -2.49 2.63 -9.65
CA VAL A 104 -1.54 2.16 -10.66
C VAL A 104 -1.21 0.69 -10.41
N VAL A 105 -1.51 -0.17 -11.38
CA VAL A 105 -1.17 -1.61 -11.36
C VAL A 105 -0.03 -1.96 -12.30
N LYS A 106 0.35 -1.04 -13.19
CA LYS A 106 1.54 -1.14 -14.03
C LYS A 106 2.04 0.26 -14.37
N GLU A 107 3.32 0.47 -14.17
CA GLU A 107 4.00 1.73 -14.48
C GLU A 107 4.00 2.02 -15.99
N PRO A 108 4.08 3.31 -16.38
CA PRO A 108 4.18 3.69 -17.78
C PRO A 108 5.45 3.10 -18.43
N THR A 109 5.35 2.69 -19.69
CA THR A 109 6.48 2.14 -20.43
C THR A 109 6.56 2.73 -21.84
N GLY A 110 7.69 3.32 -22.20
CA GLY A 110 7.88 3.95 -23.51
C GLY A 110 6.79 5.00 -23.79
N HIS A 111 5.98 4.79 -24.81
CA HIS A 111 4.88 5.70 -25.19
C HIS A 111 3.54 5.35 -24.50
N LYS A 112 3.47 4.24 -23.77
CA LYS A 112 2.24 3.80 -23.10
C LYS A 112 2.15 4.43 -21.71
N GLY A 113 0.95 4.93 -21.37
CA GLY A 113 0.64 5.40 -20.03
C GLY A 113 0.50 4.25 -19.02
N PRO A 114 0.34 4.57 -17.72
CA PRO A 114 0.18 3.57 -16.68
C PRO A 114 -1.13 2.78 -16.89
N ARG A 115 -1.14 1.48 -16.54
CA ARG A 115 -2.39 0.74 -16.36
C ARG A 115 -2.90 1.00 -14.95
N VAL A 116 -4.19 1.27 -14.86
CA VAL A 116 -4.84 1.60 -13.57
C VAL A 116 -6.07 0.73 -13.34
N THR A 117 -6.46 0.62 -12.07
CA THR A 117 -7.66 -0.11 -11.61
C THR A 117 -8.48 0.74 -10.66
N THR A 118 -9.79 0.48 -10.57
CA THR A 118 -10.65 1.03 -9.51
C THR A 118 -10.70 0.13 -8.27
N GLU A 119 -10.13 -1.08 -8.34
CA GLU A 119 -9.99 -1.99 -7.21
C GLU A 119 -8.77 -1.61 -6.39
N ILE A 120 -8.98 -0.70 -5.41
CA ILE A 120 -7.92 -0.17 -4.58
C ILE A 120 -7.46 -1.23 -3.58
N SER A 121 -6.15 -1.41 -3.47
CA SER A 121 -5.53 -2.31 -2.50
C SER A 121 -4.35 -1.62 -1.82
N LEU A 122 -4.38 -1.55 -0.48
CA LEU A 122 -3.36 -0.89 0.32
C LEU A 122 -2.58 -1.95 1.09
N PRO A 123 -1.35 -2.26 0.67
CA PRO A 123 -0.54 -3.31 1.29
C PRO A 123 0.14 -2.81 2.56
N GLY A 124 -0.15 -3.46 3.69
CA GLY A 124 0.61 -3.41 4.93
C GLY A 124 1.65 -4.52 5.02
N ARG A 125 2.20 -4.70 6.20
CA ARG A 125 3.17 -5.76 6.49
C ARG A 125 2.51 -7.15 6.53
N PHE A 126 1.41 -7.27 7.25
CA PHE A 126 0.68 -8.53 7.49
C PHE A 126 -0.63 -8.62 6.74
N LEU A 127 -1.20 -7.49 6.39
CA LEU A 127 -2.51 -7.37 5.77
C LEU A 127 -2.43 -6.59 4.45
N VAL A 128 -3.48 -6.74 3.62
CA VAL A 128 -3.79 -5.81 2.53
C VAL A 128 -5.21 -5.32 2.76
N LEU A 129 -5.40 -4.02 2.87
CA LEU A 129 -6.72 -3.41 3.00
C LEU A 129 -7.35 -3.23 1.62
N MET A 130 -8.60 -3.65 1.49
CA MET A 130 -9.43 -3.50 0.29
C MET A 130 -10.63 -2.59 0.62
N PRO A 131 -10.53 -1.27 0.44
CA PRO A 131 -11.55 -0.33 0.91
C PRO A 131 -12.93 -0.54 0.30
N ASN A 132 -12.98 -1.02 -0.95
CA ASN A 132 -14.20 -1.10 -1.75
C ASN A 132 -14.76 -2.53 -1.89
N GLU A 133 -14.09 -3.54 -1.35
CA GLU A 133 -14.50 -4.94 -1.45
C GLU A 133 -14.65 -5.56 -0.06
N PRO A 134 -15.85 -5.94 0.40
CA PRO A 134 -16.02 -6.58 1.69
C PRO A 134 -15.52 -8.03 1.66
N GLY A 135 -15.03 -8.50 2.80
CA GLY A 135 -14.63 -9.89 2.97
C GLY A 135 -13.30 -10.08 3.68
N ILE A 136 -12.94 -11.32 3.92
CA ILE A 136 -11.63 -11.71 4.46
C ILE A 136 -11.09 -12.86 3.62
N SER A 137 -9.95 -12.65 3.01
CA SER A 137 -9.19 -13.67 2.29
C SER A 137 -7.89 -13.97 3.04
N ILE A 138 -7.35 -15.18 2.88
CA ILE A 138 -6.13 -15.61 3.55
C ILE A 138 -5.19 -16.20 2.49
N SER A 139 -3.91 -15.83 2.55
CA SER A 139 -2.87 -16.40 1.68
C SER A 139 -2.97 -17.93 1.63
N LYS A 140 -2.92 -18.48 0.41
CA LYS A 140 -2.92 -19.94 0.21
C LYS A 140 -1.66 -20.62 0.73
N LYS A 141 -0.58 -19.84 0.94
CA LYS A 141 0.69 -20.34 1.48
C LYS A 141 0.65 -20.65 2.98
N ILE A 142 -0.33 -20.12 3.73
CA ILE A 142 -0.59 -20.51 5.11
C ILE A 142 -1.38 -21.81 5.08
N GLU A 143 -0.72 -22.95 5.28
CA GLU A 143 -1.33 -24.25 5.14
C GLU A 143 -2.03 -24.76 6.42
N ASN A 144 -1.54 -24.32 7.59
CA ASN A 144 -2.06 -24.75 8.90
C ASN A 144 -3.50 -24.26 9.11
N SER A 145 -4.45 -25.19 9.13
CA SER A 145 -5.90 -24.88 9.26
C SER A 145 -6.26 -24.19 10.58
N LYS A 146 -5.57 -24.51 11.69
CA LYS A 146 -5.79 -23.87 13.00
C LYS A 146 -5.34 -22.42 12.96
N GLU A 147 -4.18 -22.17 12.35
CA GLU A 147 -3.65 -20.82 12.19
C GLU A 147 -4.51 -19.97 11.27
N ARG A 148 -4.99 -20.53 10.15
CA ARG A 148 -5.96 -19.86 9.26
C ARG A 148 -7.23 -19.45 10.02
N ALA A 149 -7.76 -20.35 10.86
CA ALA A 149 -8.95 -20.07 11.67
C ALA A 149 -8.68 -18.95 12.69
N ARG A 150 -7.53 -19.00 13.38
CA ARG A 150 -7.10 -17.99 14.33
C ARG A 150 -7.00 -16.61 13.67
N LEU A 151 -6.23 -16.50 12.60
CA LEU A 151 -6.02 -15.24 11.86
C LEU A 151 -7.34 -14.67 11.33
N LYS A 152 -8.21 -15.53 10.80
CA LYS A 152 -9.54 -15.11 10.33
C LYS A 152 -10.39 -14.55 11.47
N SER A 153 -10.35 -15.19 12.64
CA SER A 153 -11.09 -14.73 13.82
C SER A 153 -10.59 -13.37 14.30
N VAL A 154 -9.26 -13.21 14.43
CA VAL A 154 -8.64 -11.93 14.82
C VAL A 154 -9.08 -10.82 13.88
N VAL A 155 -8.88 -11.00 12.56
CA VAL A 155 -9.22 -9.96 11.57
C VAL A 155 -10.73 -9.69 11.53
N SER A 156 -11.57 -10.70 11.76
CA SER A 156 -13.04 -10.52 11.82
C SER A 156 -13.49 -9.62 12.96
N LEU A 157 -12.75 -9.61 14.09
CA LEU A 157 -13.07 -8.81 15.26
C LEU A 157 -12.63 -7.34 15.10
N ILE A 158 -11.50 -7.11 14.43
CA ILE A 158 -10.88 -5.79 14.37
C ILE A 158 -11.22 -5.00 13.10
N LYS A 159 -11.57 -5.68 12.00
CA LYS A 159 -11.80 -4.99 10.72
C LYS A 159 -13.12 -4.21 10.73
N PRO A 160 -13.17 -2.99 10.16
CA PRO A 160 -14.40 -2.24 9.98
C PRO A 160 -15.40 -2.96 9.06
N VAL A 161 -16.67 -2.60 9.20
CA VAL A 161 -17.74 -3.06 8.29
C VAL A 161 -17.55 -2.41 6.91
N GLY A 162 -17.80 -3.16 5.85
CA GLY A 162 -17.76 -2.66 4.48
C GLY A 162 -16.41 -2.74 3.77
N VAL A 163 -15.31 -2.90 4.50
CA VAL A 163 -13.98 -3.10 3.89
C VAL A 163 -13.60 -4.58 3.82
N GLY A 164 -12.70 -4.92 2.91
CA GLY A 164 -12.08 -6.23 2.83
C GLY A 164 -10.66 -6.24 3.34
N VAL A 165 -10.20 -7.41 3.73
CA VAL A 165 -8.82 -7.64 4.16
C VAL A 165 -8.29 -8.94 3.58
N ILE A 166 -7.09 -8.89 3.02
CA ILE A 166 -6.34 -10.08 2.64
C ILE A 166 -5.24 -10.28 3.68
N ILE A 167 -5.22 -11.45 4.33
CA ILE A 167 -4.19 -11.83 5.28
C ILE A 167 -3.01 -12.41 4.50
N ARG A 168 -1.85 -11.77 4.63
CA ARG A 168 -0.61 -12.16 3.95
C ARG A 168 0.07 -13.31 4.66
N THR A 169 1.02 -13.95 3.99
CA THR A 169 1.82 -15.07 4.56
C THR A 169 2.62 -14.62 5.78
N GLU A 170 3.11 -13.39 5.78
CA GLU A 170 3.88 -12.78 6.85
C GLU A 170 3.10 -12.65 8.17
N ALA A 171 1.77 -12.80 8.14
CA ALA A 171 0.92 -12.82 9.34
C ALA A 171 0.98 -14.13 10.12
N GLU A 172 1.50 -15.21 9.51
CA GLU A 172 1.61 -16.50 10.17
C GLU A 172 2.48 -16.42 11.44
N GLY A 173 1.94 -16.87 12.58
CA GLY A 173 2.61 -16.83 13.86
C GLY A 173 2.71 -15.46 14.54
N GLN A 174 2.20 -14.38 13.93
CA GLN A 174 2.22 -13.05 14.53
C GLN A 174 1.18 -12.91 15.65
N SER A 175 1.43 -11.98 16.57
CA SER A 175 0.50 -11.69 17.66
C SER A 175 -0.75 -10.96 17.15
N GLU A 176 -1.84 -11.00 17.93
CA GLU A 176 -3.05 -10.23 17.62
C GLU A 176 -2.78 -8.72 17.62
N ALA A 177 -1.90 -8.26 18.54
CA ALA A 177 -1.52 -6.86 18.64
C ALA A 177 -0.78 -6.36 17.38
N ASP A 178 0.15 -7.16 16.84
CA ASP A 178 0.89 -6.79 15.63
C ASP A 178 -0.04 -6.70 14.40
N ILE A 179 -1.02 -7.62 14.31
CA ILE A 179 -2.01 -7.63 13.22
C ILE A 179 -2.96 -6.43 13.35
N GLN A 180 -3.34 -6.08 14.56
CA GLN A 180 -4.20 -4.92 14.83
C GLN A 180 -3.47 -3.61 14.49
N GLU A 181 -2.22 -3.45 14.92
CA GLU A 181 -1.39 -2.29 14.61
C GLU A 181 -1.24 -2.08 13.10
N ASP A 182 -0.97 -3.16 12.34
CA ASP A 182 -0.87 -3.09 10.87
C ASP A 182 -2.19 -2.63 10.23
N LEU A 183 -3.34 -3.09 10.74
CA LEU A 183 -4.65 -2.64 10.27
C LEU A 183 -4.93 -1.18 10.61
N GLU A 184 -4.58 -0.73 11.82
CA GLU A 184 -4.76 0.66 12.26
C GLU A 184 -3.98 1.62 11.35
N ILE A 185 -2.73 1.31 11.05
CA ILE A 185 -1.89 2.09 10.11
C ILE A 185 -2.53 2.16 8.71
N LEU A 186 -3.16 1.08 8.25
CA LEU A 186 -3.80 1.04 6.93
C LEU A 186 -5.13 1.83 6.87
N LEU A 187 -5.73 2.12 8.03
CA LEU A 187 -7.00 2.84 8.15
C LEU A 187 -6.83 4.35 8.36
N GLU A 188 -5.62 4.82 8.69
CA GLU A 188 -5.26 6.25 8.80
C GLU A 188 -5.13 6.91 7.41
#